data_24605e9334d9c4757763beaf2dba10d7
#
_entry.id   24605e9334d9c4757763beaf2dba10d7
#
_cell.length_a   1.000
_cell.length_b   1.000
_cell.length_c   1.000
_cell.angle_alpha   90.00
_cell.angle_beta   90.00
_cell.angle_gamma   90.00
#
_symmetry.space_group_name_H-M   'P 1'
#
loop_
_entity.id
_entity.type
_entity.pdbx_description
1 polymer ?
#
loop_
_entity_poly.entity_id
_entity_poly.type
_entity_poly.pdbx_seq_one_letter_code
_entity_poly.pdbx_strand_id
1 'polypeptide(L)'
;EDQFKFCWIVDFPMFEWSEEEKKVDFSHNPFSMPQGGLEALENQDPLTIRAYQYDIVCNGYELCSGAIRNHKAEIMLKAFDIAGYDASVVEEQFGGMLNAFRYGAPPHGGLAPGIDRIVMLLAGQQAIREVIAFPLNQQGEDLLMSAPAGVQERQLKELHIRTAPPLSLIHI
;
A
#
# COMPACT_ATOMS: atom_id res chain seq x y z
N GLU A 1 25.72 -21.84 -8.66
CA GLU A 1 26.38 -21.04 -7.62
C GLU A 1 25.35 -20.10 -7.05
N ASP A 2 24.98 -20.33 -5.79
CA ASP A 2 23.95 -19.59 -5.07
C ASP A 2 24.51 -18.21 -4.66
N GLN A 3 24.39 -17.24 -5.57
CA GLN A 3 24.77 -15.86 -5.28
C GLN A 3 23.51 -15.03 -5.01
N PHE A 4 23.49 -14.28 -3.93
CA PHE A 4 22.49 -13.25 -3.68
C PHE A 4 22.86 -11.98 -4.45
N LYS A 5 22.08 -11.66 -5.47
CA LYS A 5 22.27 -10.48 -6.33
C LYS A 5 21.27 -9.42 -5.94
N PHE A 6 21.76 -8.31 -5.37
CA PHE A 6 20.94 -7.21 -4.92
C PHE A 6 20.92 -6.07 -5.92
N CYS A 7 19.79 -5.38 -6.01
CA CYS A 7 19.66 -4.07 -6.65
C CYS A 7 18.68 -3.19 -5.88
N TRP A 8 18.82 -1.87 -6.08
CA TRP A 8 17.84 -0.88 -5.67
C TRP A 8 16.99 -0.49 -6.87
N ILE A 9 15.68 -0.41 -6.66
CA ILE A 9 14.76 0.28 -7.55
C ILE A 9 14.38 1.57 -6.85
N VAL A 10 14.53 2.70 -7.54
CA VAL A 10 14.34 4.04 -6.95
C VAL A 10 13.52 4.92 -7.87
N ASP A 11 13.11 6.09 -7.37
CA ASP A 11 12.44 7.11 -8.17
C ASP A 11 11.13 6.64 -8.82
N PHE A 12 10.29 5.98 -8.05
CA PHE A 12 8.96 5.57 -8.50
C PHE A 12 8.11 6.77 -8.92
N PRO A 13 7.21 6.62 -9.90
CA PRO A 13 6.22 7.65 -10.19
C PRO A 13 5.35 7.92 -8.96
N MET A 14 5.03 9.20 -8.71
CA MET A 14 4.11 9.58 -7.63
C MET A 14 2.66 9.26 -8.01
N PHE A 15 2.32 9.52 -9.28
CA PHE A 15 0.99 9.36 -9.83
C PHE A 15 1.02 8.51 -11.10
N GLU A 16 -0.12 7.91 -11.42
CA GLU A 16 -0.38 7.20 -12.66
C GLU A 16 -1.80 7.49 -13.16
N TRP A 17 -2.05 7.20 -14.42
CA TRP A 17 -3.39 7.29 -14.97
C TRP A 17 -4.18 6.01 -14.67
N SER A 18 -5.28 6.13 -13.94
CA SER A 18 -6.20 5.01 -13.71
C SER A 18 -7.13 4.85 -14.92
N GLU A 19 -6.98 3.75 -15.64
CA GLU A 19 -7.87 3.42 -16.76
C GLU A 19 -9.29 3.06 -16.31
N GLU A 20 -9.43 2.55 -15.10
CA GLU A 20 -10.71 2.20 -14.50
C GLU A 20 -11.49 3.45 -14.07
N GLU A 21 -10.85 4.33 -13.30
CA GLU A 21 -11.48 5.53 -12.75
C GLU A 21 -11.42 6.74 -13.69
N LYS A 22 -10.65 6.65 -14.81
CA LYS A 22 -10.45 7.73 -15.80
C LYS A 22 -9.94 9.03 -15.18
N LYS A 23 -9.03 8.91 -14.23
CA LYS A 23 -8.39 10.04 -13.52
C LYS A 23 -6.93 9.75 -13.22
N VAL A 24 -6.21 10.80 -12.83
CA VAL A 24 -4.90 10.65 -12.17
C VAL A 24 -5.11 10.09 -10.76
N ASP A 25 -4.35 9.09 -10.37
CA ASP A 25 -4.36 8.52 -9.03
C ASP A 25 -2.94 8.23 -8.56
N PHE A 26 -2.78 7.87 -7.29
CA PHE A 26 -1.48 7.49 -6.74
C PHE A 26 -1.01 6.16 -7.33
N SER A 27 0.28 6.10 -7.71
CA SER A 27 0.86 4.87 -8.25
C SER A 27 1.07 3.81 -7.17
N HIS A 28 1.73 4.15 -6.05
CA HIS A 28 2.07 3.20 -4.99
C HIS A 28 1.71 3.74 -3.60
N ASN A 29 2.53 4.67 -3.07
CA ASN A 29 2.38 5.15 -1.70
C ASN A 29 2.07 6.64 -1.66
N PRO A 30 0.82 7.04 -1.32
CA PRO A 30 0.39 8.44 -1.30
C PRO A 30 1.11 9.29 -0.25
N PHE A 31 1.75 8.66 0.73
CA PHE A 31 2.43 9.34 1.84
C PHE A 31 3.92 9.56 1.60
N SER A 32 4.41 9.25 0.41
CA SER A 32 5.80 9.52 0.03
C SER A 32 6.01 10.99 -0.25
N MET A 33 7.23 11.47 -0.03
CA MET A 33 7.61 12.82 -0.41
C MET A 33 7.80 12.92 -1.93
N PRO A 34 7.06 13.78 -2.64
CA PRO A 34 7.31 14.02 -4.06
C PRO A 34 8.64 14.73 -4.26
N GLN A 35 9.35 14.36 -5.31
CA GLN A 35 10.58 15.08 -5.72
C GLN A 35 10.18 16.48 -6.20
N GLY A 36 10.91 17.49 -5.72
CA GLY A 36 10.56 18.90 -5.94
C GLY A 36 9.48 19.46 -5.00
N GLY A 37 8.91 18.62 -4.13
CA GLY A 37 7.98 19.07 -3.07
C GLY A 37 6.71 19.74 -3.61
N LEU A 38 6.26 20.79 -2.91
CA LEU A 38 5.05 21.53 -3.26
C LEU A 38 5.14 22.21 -4.63
N GLU A 39 6.32 22.76 -4.97
CA GLU A 39 6.54 23.45 -6.23
C GLU A 39 6.32 22.50 -7.44
N ALA A 40 6.77 21.25 -7.34
CA ALA A 40 6.53 20.25 -8.37
C ALA A 40 5.03 19.92 -8.51
N LEU A 41 4.32 19.76 -7.40
CA LEU A 41 2.89 19.48 -7.39
C LEU A 41 2.04 20.63 -7.97
N GLU A 42 2.52 21.86 -7.90
CA GLU A 42 1.81 23.04 -8.40
C GLU A 42 2.10 23.36 -9.87
N ASN A 43 3.30 22.99 -10.37
CA ASN A 43 3.78 23.51 -11.65
C ASN A 43 4.15 22.46 -12.68
N GLN A 44 4.19 21.17 -12.32
CA GLN A 44 4.55 20.09 -13.24
C GLN A 44 3.33 19.25 -13.62
N ASP A 45 3.44 18.54 -14.75
CA ASP A 45 2.48 17.49 -15.09
C ASP A 45 2.56 16.37 -14.03
N PRO A 46 1.46 16.05 -13.33
CA PRO A 46 1.43 15.01 -12.29
C PRO A 46 2.04 13.69 -12.72
N LEU A 47 1.83 13.26 -13.96
CA LEU A 47 2.35 11.99 -14.49
C LEU A 47 3.88 11.97 -14.67
N THR A 48 4.54 13.13 -14.55
CA THR A 48 6.02 13.25 -14.61
C THR A 48 6.67 13.32 -13.24
N ILE A 49 5.89 13.54 -12.18
CA ILE A 49 6.40 13.70 -10.82
C ILE A 49 6.81 12.35 -10.26
N ARG A 50 8.02 12.28 -9.73
CA ARG A 50 8.54 11.10 -9.02
C ARG A 50 8.46 11.28 -7.52
N ALA A 51 8.38 10.16 -6.82
CA ALA A 51 8.44 10.12 -5.36
C ALA A 51 9.79 9.57 -4.89
N TYR A 52 10.21 9.96 -3.70
CA TYR A 52 11.35 9.33 -3.02
C TYR A 52 10.94 7.98 -2.42
N GLN A 53 10.60 7.03 -3.31
CA GLN A 53 10.31 5.65 -2.98
C GLN A 53 11.44 4.75 -3.45
N TYR A 54 11.65 3.65 -2.75
CA TYR A 54 12.73 2.72 -3.05
C TYR A 54 12.40 1.30 -2.58
N ASP A 55 12.85 0.33 -3.36
CA ASP A 55 12.80 -1.09 -3.02
C ASP A 55 14.19 -1.70 -3.04
N ILE A 56 14.41 -2.68 -2.16
CA ILE A 56 15.56 -3.59 -2.24
C ILE A 56 15.05 -4.89 -2.85
N VAL A 57 15.65 -5.26 -3.97
CA VAL A 57 15.35 -6.50 -4.69
C VAL A 57 16.55 -7.43 -4.63
N CYS A 58 16.29 -8.72 -4.40
CA CYS A 58 17.31 -9.76 -4.47
C CYS A 58 16.82 -10.93 -5.33
N ASN A 59 17.61 -11.30 -6.34
CA ASN A 59 17.30 -12.40 -7.27
C ASN A 59 15.89 -12.30 -7.90
N GLY A 60 15.41 -11.06 -8.18
CA GLY A 60 14.09 -10.81 -8.73
C GLY A 60 12.95 -10.73 -7.72
N TYR A 61 13.21 -10.91 -6.42
CA TYR A 61 12.22 -10.76 -5.36
C TYR A 61 12.41 -9.43 -4.64
N GLU A 62 11.36 -8.63 -4.55
CA GLU A 62 11.29 -7.46 -3.67
C GLU A 62 11.37 -7.94 -2.22
N LEU A 63 12.45 -7.60 -1.54
CA LEU A 63 12.67 -7.96 -0.13
C LEU A 63 12.19 -6.89 0.82
N CYS A 64 12.21 -5.65 0.37
CA CYS A 64 11.93 -4.51 1.22
C CYS A 64 11.46 -3.35 0.38
N SER A 65 10.42 -2.67 0.84
CA SER A 65 9.92 -1.43 0.25
C SER A 65 9.96 -0.30 1.26
N GLY A 66 10.19 0.91 0.79
CA GLY A 66 10.27 2.08 1.66
C GLY A 66 10.12 3.40 0.93
N ALA A 67 10.11 4.47 1.71
CA ALA A 67 10.06 5.83 1.19
C ALA A 67 10.65 6.84 2.18
N ILE A 68 11.13 7.97 1.66
CA ILE A 68 11.18 9.22 2.41
C ILE A 68 9.75 9.72 2.49
N ARG A 69 9.22 9.88 3.69
CA ARG A 69 7.83 10.23 3.92
C ARG A 69 7.58 11.72 3.76
N ASN A 70 6.42 12.07 3.24
CA ASN A 70 5.92 13.41 3.38
C ASN A 70 5.65 13.70 4.88
N HIS A 71 6.07 14.87 5.33
CA HIS A 71 5.90 15.34 6.71
C HIS A 71 5.27 16.73 6.77
N LYS A 72 4.72 17.21 5.64
CA LYS A 72 4.11 18.53 5.50
C LYS A 72 2.65 18.40 5.09
N ALA A 73 1.76 19.06 5.87
CA ALA A 73 0.32 19.00 5.63
C ALA A 73 -0.08 19.56 4.26
N GLU A 74 0.54 20.69 3.85
CA GLU A 74 0.24 21.32 2.55
C GLU A 74 0.60 20.44 1.36
N ILE A 75 1.71 19.71 1.43
CA ILE A 75 2.11 18.76 0.37
C ILE A 75 1.12 17.59 0.31
N MET A 76 0.71 17.06 1.46
CA MET A 76 -0.26 15.97 1.50
C MET A 76 -1.60 16.39 0.89
N LEU A 77 -2.15 17.51 1.33
CA LEU A 77 -3.42 18.02 0.81
C LEU A 77 -3.35 18.27 -0.69
N LYS A 78 -2.25 18.87 -1.19
CA LYS A 78 -2.08 19.11 -2.63
C LYS A 78 -1.94 17.83 -3.44
N ALA A 79 -1.22 16.83 -2.93
CA ALA A 79 -1.09 15.55 -3.61
C ALA A 79 -2.43 14.80 -3.72
N PHE A 80 -3.23 14.82 -2.66
CA PHE A 80 -4.57 14.23 -2.66
C PHE A 80 -5.56 15.00 -3.55
N ASP A 81 -5.48 16.33 -3.61
CA ASP A 81 -6.26 17.17 -4.53
C ASP A 81 -6.00 16.79 -6.00
N ILE A 82 -4.74 16.55 -6.39
CA ILE A 82 -4.37 16.07 -7.73
C ILE A 82 -5.01 14.70 -8.04
N ALA A 83 -5.09 13.81 -7.07
CA ALA A 83 -5.74 12.51 -7.20
C ALA A 83 -7.28 12.57 -7.09
N GLY A 84 -7.86 13.79 -6.97
CA GLY A 84 -9.30 14.02 -6.97
C GLY A 84 -9.99 13.84 -5.63
N TYR A 85 -9.26 13.91 -4.52
CA TYR A 85 -9.83 13.82 -3.17
C TYR A 85 -10.01 15.21 -2.55
N ASP A 86 -11.22 15.53 -2.12
CA ASP A 86 -11.50 16.76 -1.39
C ASP A 86 -10.76 16.82 -0.05
N ALA A 87 -10.32 18.02 0.32
CA ALA A 87 -9.62 18.24 1.59
C ALA A 87 -10.43 17.76 2.82
N SER A 88 -11.77 17.88 2.79
CA SER A 88 -12.64 17.37 3.85
C SER A 88 -12.56 15.86 4.03
N VAL A 89 -12.46 15.11 2.92
CA VAL A 89 -12.31 13.65 2.95
C VAL A 89 -10.94 13.27 3.53
N VAL A 90 -9.89 13.99 3.14
CA VAL A 90 -8.54 13.78 3.67
C VAL A 90 -8.46 14.09 5.16
N GLU A 91 -9.12 15.17 5.62
CA GLU A 91 -9.23 15.51 7.04
C GLU A 91 -10.01 14.45 7.83
N GLU A 92 -11.10 13.93 7.28
CA GLU A 92 -11.88 12.87 7.94
C GLU A 92 -11.09 11.58 8.10
N GLN A 93 -10.38 11.15 7.05
CA GLN A 93 -9.66 9.88 7.04
C GLN A 93 -8.29 9.96 7.72
N PHE A 94 -7.58 11.08 7.57
CA PHE A 94 -6.18 11.25 8.00
C PHE A 94 -5.95 12.45 8.92
N GLY A 95 -7.01 12.99 9.53
CA GLY A 95 -6.93 14.19 10.36
C GLY A 95 -5.92 14.10 11.51
N GLY A 96 -5.78 12.94 12.14
CA GLY A 96 -4.76 12.72 13.17
C GLY A 96 -3.33 12.90 12.66
N MET A 97 -3.03 12.39 11.46
CA MET A 97 -1.72 12.54 10.83
C MET A 97 -1.48 13.99 10.35
N LEU A 98 -2.48 14.61 9.72
CA LEU A 98 -2.41 16.02 9.32
C LEU A 98 -2.15 16.95 10.51
N ASN A 99 -2.82 16.70 11.63
CA ASN A 99 -2.57 17.45 12.86
C ASN A 99 -1.14 17.25 13.37
N ALA A 100 -0.62 16.02 13.36
CA ALA A 100 0.76 15.77 13.73
C ALA A 100 1.74 16.55 12.85
N PHE A 101 1.50 16.63 11.53
CA PHE A 101 2.32 17.42 10.62
C PHE A 101 2.26 18.92 10.92
N ARG A 102 1.08 19.44 11.27
CA ARG A 102 0.92 20.87 11.66
C ARG A 102 1.68 21.23 12.94
N TYR A 103 1.88 20.26 13.83
CA TYR A 103 2.73 20.44 15.03
C TYR A 103 4.24 20.29 14.75
N GLY A 104 4.64 20.04 13.52
CA GLY A 104 6.04 20.03 13.11
C GLY A 104 6.68 18.65 13.15
N ALA A 105 6.13 17.69 12.43
CA ALA A 105 6.77 16.38 12.23
C ALA A 105 8.15 16.56 11.57
N PRO A 106 9.20 15.86 12.06
CA PRO A 106 10.52 15.94 11.46
C PRO A 106 10.54 15.23 10.09
N PRO A 107 11.48 15.59 9.20
CA PRO A 107 11.78 14.76 8.05
C PRO A 107 12.09 13.33 8.51
N HIS A 108 11.44 12.35 7.89
CA HIS A 108 11.60 10.95 8.25
C HIS A 108 11.41 10.05 7.03
N GLY A 109 11.85 8.83 7.15
CA GLY A 109 11.70 7.78 6.17
C GLY A 109 11.95 6.44 6.82
N GLY A 110 11.78 5.40 6.05
CA GLY A 110 12.00 4.04 6.54
C GLY A 110 11.69 3.01 5.47
N LEU A 111 11.82 1.77 5.86
CA LEU A 111 11.57 0.63 4.99
C LEU A 111 10.98 -0.53 5.80
N ALA A 112 10.26 -1.40 5.12
CA ALA A 112 9.60 -2.57 5.69
C ALA A 112 10.17 -3.86 5.07
N PRO A 113 11.07 -4.58 5.77
CA PRO A 113 11.59 -5.85 5.27
C PRO A 113 10.51 -6.95 5.29
N GLY A 114 10.36 -7.66 4.18
CA GLY A 114 9.53 -8.86 4.08
C GLY A 114 10.27 -10.07 4.64
N ILE A 115 10.13 -10.34 5.93
CA ILE A 115 10.88 -11.40 6.62
C ILE A 115 10.64 -12.77 5.97
N ASP A 116 9.41 -13.09 5.60
CA ASP A 116 9.09 -14.36 4.95
C ASP A 116 9.81 -14.51 3.61
N ARG A 117 9.92 -13.44 2.82
CA ARG A 117 10.67 -13.45 1.54
C ARG A 117 12.16 -13.64 1.77
N ILE A 118 12.73 -13.01 2.80
CA ILE A 118 14.13 -13.19 3.18
C ILE A 118 14.38 -14.65 3.60
N VAL A 119 13.52 -15.20 4.45
CA VAL A 119 13.62 -16.62 4.88
C VAL A 119 13.47 -17.56 3.69
N MET A 120 12.54 -17.28 2.77
CA MET A 120 12.36 -18.07 1.54
C MET A 120 13.66 -18.15 0.72
N LEU A 121 14.33 -17.01 0.51
CA LEU A 121 15.60 -16.98 -0.23
C LEU A 121 16.73 -17.70 0.52
N LEU A 122 16.84 -17.50 1.83
CA LEU A 122 17.85 -18.18 2.65
C LEU A 122 17.66 -19.70 2.71
N ALA A 123 16.40 -20.16 2.68
CA ALA A 123 16.04 -21.56 2.64
C ALA A 123 16.12 -22.18 1.22
N GLY A 124 16.47 -21.39 0.20
CA GLY A 124 16.52 -21.86 -1.19
C GLY A 124 15.16 -22.26 -1.76
N GLN A 125 14.06 -21.74 -1.21
CA GLN A 125 12.70 -22.03 -1.65
C GLN A 125 12.24 -21.06 -2.74
N GLN A 126 11.34 -21.54 -3.61
CA GLN A 126 10.79 -20.73 -4.72
C GLN A 126 9.40 -20.17 -4.43
N ALA A 127 8.75 -20.63 -3.36
CA ALA A 127 7.42 -20.20 -2.98
C ALA A 127 7.38 -19.83 -1.49
N ILE A 128 6.79 -18.67 -1.20
CA ILE A 128 6.69 -18.14 0.17
C ILE A 128 5.91 -19.09 1.11
N ARG A 129 4.97 -19.85 0.58
CA ARG A 129 4.19 -20.83 1.36
C ARG A 129 5.04 -21.94 1.99
N GLU A 130 6.24 -22.19 1.46
CA GLU A 130 7.16 -23.21 1.99
C GLU A 130 7.82 -22.78 3.32
N VAL A 131 7.78 -21.50 3.64
CA VAL A 131 8.39 -20.93 4.84
C VAL A 131 7.38 -20.34 5.84
N ILE A 132 6.10 -20.33 5.47
CA ILE A 132 5.01 -19.90 6.36
C ILE A 132 4.43 -21.12 7.05
N ALA A 133 4.36 -21.09 8.40
CA ALA A 133 3.92 -22.25 9.19
C ALA A 133 2.46 -22.67 8.90
N PHE A 134 1.57 -21.72 8.61
CA PHE A 134 0.15 -21.96 8.34
C PHE A 134 -0.29 -21.18 7.08
N PRO A 135 0.16 -21.62 5.87
CA PRO A 135 -0.15 -20.90 4.64
C PRO A 135 -1.61 -21.11 4.24
N LEU A 136 -2.20 -20.07 3.65
CA LEU A 136 -3.48 -20.19 2.95
C LEU A 136 -3.29 -20.87 1.60
N ASN A 137 -4.30 -21.60 1.14
CA ASN A 137 -4.35 -22.14 -0.22
C ASN A 137 -4.73 -21.04 -1.24
N GLN A 138 -4.84 -21.40 -2.53
CA GLN A 138 -5.20 -20.46 -3.60
C GLN A 138 -6.63 -19.90 -3.47
N GLN A 139 -7.50 -20.57 -2.75
CA GLN A 139 -8.87 -20.15 -2.46
C GLN A 139 -8.97 -19.26 -1.21
N GLY A 140 -7.82 -18.96 -0.57
CA GLY A 140 -7.79 -18.17 0.67
C GLY A 140 -8.25 -18.94 1.90
N GLU A 141 -8.14 -20.27 1.87
CA GLU A 141 -8.55 -21.15 2.96
C GLU A 141 -7.34 -21.60 3.80
N ASP A 142 -7.48 -21.53 5.10
CA ASP A 142 -6.59 -22.21 6.06
C ASP A 142 -7.11 -23.63 6.34
N LEU A 143 -6.46 -24.60 5.75
CA LEU A 143 -6.87 -26.00 5.87
C LEU A 143 -6.64 -26.58 7.28
N LEU A 144 -5.71 -26.00 8.05
CA LEU A 144 -5.44 -26.44 9.41
C LEU A 144 -6.52 -25.97 10.39
N MET A 145 -6.90 -24.69 10.28
CA MET A 145 -7.91 -24.08 11.15
C MET A 145 -9.32 -24.17 10.59
N SER A 146 -9.50 -24.72 9.38
CA SER A 146 -10.78 -24.77 8.66
C SER A 146 -11.41 -23.37 8.50
N ALA A 147 -10.59 -22.39 8.14
CA ALA A 147 -11.04 -21.02 7.90
C ALA A 147 -11.02 -20.71 6.38
N PRO A 148 -11.93 -19.82 5.89
CA PRO A 148 -12.99 -19.13 6.65
C PRO A 148 -14.11 -20.07 7.09
N ALA A 149 -14.73 -19.75 8.22
CA ALA A 149 -15.86 -20.48 8.76
C ALA A 149 -17.10 -19.58 8.88
N GLY A 150 -18.28 -20.19 8.92
CA GLY A 150 -19.52 -19.45 9.13
C GLY A 150 -19.54 -18.75 10.49
N VAL A 151 -20.22 -17.60 10.56
CA VAL A 151 -20.46 -16.86 11.81
C VAL A 151 -21.90 -17.02 12.26
N GLN A 152 -22.12 -16.96 13.56
CA GLN A 152 -23.47 -17.07 14.12
C GLN A 152 -24.27 -15.78 13.88
N GLU A 153 -25.57 -15.92 13.60
CA GLU A 153 -26.50 -14.80 13.44
C GLU A 153 -26.49 -13.81 14.62
N ARG A 154 -26.26 -14.32 15.83
CA ARG A 154 -26.14 -13.48 17.02
C ARG A 154 -24.97 -12.52 16.92
N GLN A 155 -23.82 -12.98 16.44
CA GLN A 155 -22.61 -12.15 16.27
C GLN A 155 -22.84 -11.06 15.22
N LEU A 156 -23.51 -11.39 14.11
CA LEU A 156 -23.86 -10.40 13.09
C LEU A 156 -24.81 -9.33 13.65
N LYS A 157 -25.82 -9.73 14.43
CA LYS A 157 -26.76 -8.80 15.08
C LYS A 157 -26.05 -7.87 16.07
N GLU A 158 -25.16 -8.40 16.90
CA GLU A 158 -24.39 -7.62 17.88
C GLU A 158 -23.51 -6.55 17.20
N LEU A 159 -23.01 -6.83 15.99
CA LEU A 159 -22.18 -5.93 15.19
C LEU A 159 -22.98 -5.06 14.21
N HIS A 160 -24.30 -5.16 14.19
CA HIS A 160 -25.19 -4.50 13.23
C HIS A 160 -24.82 -4.79 11.76
N ILE A 161 -24.29 -5.98 11.47
CA ILE A 161 -23.91 -6.44 10.13
C ILE A 161 -25.06 -7.26 9.52
N ARG A 162 -25.30 -7.04 8.21
CA ARG A 162 -26.22 -7.87 7.41
C ARG A 162 -25.45 -8.42 6.21
N THR A 163 -25.64 -9.71 5.92
CA THR A 163 -25.13 -10.31 4.68
C THR A 163 -26.08 -9.98 3.52
N ALA A 164 -25.48 -9.65 2.36
CA ALA A 164 -26.23 -9.54 1.12
C ALA A 164 -26.02 -10.82 0.28
N PRO A 165 -27.06 -11.32 -0.42
CA PRO A 165 -26.88 -12.44 -1.33
C PRO A 165 -25.92 -12.06 -2.47
N PRO A 166 -25.15 -13.00 -3.04
CA PRO A 166 -24.33 -12.75 -4.21
C PRO A 166 -25.13 -12.16 -5.38
N LEU A 167 -24.58 -11.15 -6.07
CA LEU A 167 -25.24 -10.48 -7.20
C LEU A 167 -25.68 -11.46 -8.32
N SER A 168 -24.99 -12.58 -8.47
CA SER A 168 -25.34 -13.63 -9.44
C SER A 168 -26.66 -14.35 -9.18
N LEU A 169 -27.24 -14.21 -7.99
CA LEU A 169 -28.54 -14.81 -7.63
C LEU A 169 -29.73 -13.86 -7.79
N ILE A 170 -29.50 -12.61 -8.22
CA ILE A 170 -30.53 -11.58 -8.38
C ILE A 170 -31.16 -11.62 -9.78
N HIS A 171 -30.66 -12.46 -10.70
CA HIS A 171 -31.09 -12.58 -12.08
C HIS A 171 -31.72 -13.94 -12.42
N ILE A 172 -32.51 -14.51 -11.50
CA ILE A 172 -33.41 -15.62 -11.84
C ILE A 172 -34.85 -15.22 -11.51
#